data_9cb79d1361dbaac019d5444d469f8862
#
_entry.id   9cb79d1361dbaac019d5444d469f8862
#
_cell.length_a   1.000
_cell.length_b   1.000
_cell.length_c   1.000
_cell.angle_alpha   90.00
_cell.angle_beta   90.00
_cell.angle_gamma   90.00
#
_symmetry.space_group_name_H-M   'P 1'
#
loop_
_entity.id
_entity.type
_entity.pdbx_description
1 polymer ?
#
loop_
_entity_poly.entity_id
_entity_poly.type
_entity_poly.pdbx_seq_one_letter_code
_entity_poly.pdbx_strand_id
1 'polypeptide(L)'
;MGRSMFRLLFRKMRHHLPQLTGMGLLVMVGTAFFVTLYTIYLSYDDHANRLFRNQHYADVTFYGSFDDNDVAAVTAHENIRLARGRFVRDFREGDVTLRAISLTDGVNTLYLYEGMIPAASDECAVISRHAQARGIELGDTILVDGRELRVTAIIASPEYVYLSQNERALMAEPDRFGVVYVAEGFFKSAYTEIVALGDISKEAADEIGEVIGAARTVVQDNQLNKVLFTSDLKQIRTCAYIFPLIFVLLIIMIVYVMTKRTITLERRQIGVCKAIGVAGGSLLFLYMAQTSFIAFLGAILGCVAAALLCDTIIGLFSTMFEVPGLAYVFYPALCGCVILAFMALGALSVLVSVRSMLK
;
A
#
# COMPACT_ATOMS: atom_id res chain seq x y z
N MET A 1 27.90 19.16 37.57
CA MET A 1 27.81 17.70 37.38
C MET A 1 27.67 17.26 35.91
N GLY A 2 27.16 18.07 34.97
CA GLY A 2 26.90 17.65 33.58
C GLY A 2 28.11 17.41 32.67
N ARG A 3 29.12 18.28 32.67
CA ARG A 3 30.26 18.18 31.70
C ARG A 3 31.21 16.98 31.92
N SER A 4 31.47 16.62 33.17
CA SER A 4 32.30 15.46 33.48
C SER A 4 31.62 14.12 33.19
N MET A 5 30.30 14.04 33.39
CA MET A 5 29.47 12.87 33.10
C MET A 5 29.36 12.64 31.60
N PHE A 6 29.24 13.71 30.79
CA PHE A 6 29.20 13.62 29.33
C PHE A 6 30.52 13.13 28.73
N ARG A 7 31.65 13.57 29.26
CA ARG A 7 32.99 13.08 28.85
C ARG A 7 33.22 11.61 29.22
N LEU A 8 32.69 11.17 30.37
CA LEU A 8 32.70 9.76 30.76
C LEU A 8 31.84 8.89 29.81
N LEU A 9 30.67 9.35 29.43
CA LEU A 9 29.81 8.72 28.46
C LEU A 9 30.53 8.48 27.12
N PHE A 10 31.15 9.53 26.56
CA PHE A 10 31.84 9.45 25.27
C PHE A 10 33.06 8.52 25.31
N ARG A 11 33.84 8.54 26.41
CA ARG A 11 35.00 7.67 26.58
C ARG A 11 34.59 6.19 26.75
N LYS A 12 33.50 5.90 27.45
CA LYS A 12 32.94 4.55 27.57
C LYS A 12 32.35 4.03 26.23
N MET A 13 31.70 4.87 25.49
CA MET A 13 31.16 4.49 24.16
C MET A 13 32.27 3.98 23.24
N ARG A 14 33.48 4.59 23.29
CA ARG A 14 34.61 4.20 22.44
C ARG A 14 35.15 2.79 22.73
N HIS A 15 35.03 2.30 23.97
CA HIS A 15 35.46 0.94 24.34
C HIS A 15 34.45 -0.16 23.96
N HIS A 16 33.18 0.18 23.81
CA HIS A 16 32.10 -0.76 23.46
C HIS A 16 31.55 -0.52 22.04
N LEU A 17 32.30 0.21 21.20
CA LEU A 17 31.88 0.58 19.84
C LEU A 17 31.31 -0.59 19.01
N PRO A 18 31.96 -1.77 18.91
CA PRO A 18 31.47 -2.84 18.05
C PRO A 18 30.10 -3.39 18.46
N GLN A 19 29.83 -3.35 19.76
CA GLN A 19 28.59 -3.84 20.33
C GLN A 19 27.46 -2.81 20.15
N LEU A 20 27.78 -1.54 20.33
CA LEU A 20 26.84 -0.42 20.17
C LEU A 20 26.50 -0.20 18.71
N THR A 21 27.43 -0.40 17.78
CA THR A 21 27.17 -0.35 16.34
C THR A 21 26.22 -1.45 15.89
N GLY A 22 26.35 -2.68 16.41
CA GLY A 22 25.44 -3.79 16.12
C GLY A 22 24.00 -3.48 16.53
N MET A 23 23.80 -2.90 17.72
CA MET A 23 22.49 -2.46 18.19
C MET A 23 21.94 -1.32 17.34
N GLY A 24 22.78 -0.31 17.03
CA GLY A 24 22.38 0.81 16.17
C GLY A 24 21.96 0.36 14.77
N LEU A 25 22.67 -0.62 14.22
CA LEU A 25 22.38 -1.19 12.91
C LEU A 25 21.05 -1.97 12.91
N LEU A 26 20.76 -2.72 13.97
CA LEU A 26 19.46 -3.40 14.13
C LEU A 26 18.29 -2.42 14.24
N VAL A 27 18.48 -1.34 15.02
CA VAL A 27 17.45 -0.27 15.11
C VAL A 27 17.28 0.40 13.75
N MET A 28 18.38 0.68 13.04
CA MET A 28 18.34 1.27 11.69
C MET A 28 17.56 0.40 10.72
N VAL A 29 17.88 -0.90 10.64
CA VAL A 29 17.18 -1.84 9.73
C VAL A 29 15.72 -2.00 10.11
N GLY A 30 15.40 -2.18 11.41
CA GLY A 30 14.03 -2.30 11.88
C GLY A 30 13.19 -1.05 11.61
N THR A 31 13.78 0.13 11.83
CA THR A 31 13.13 1.42 11.51
C THR A 31 12.94 1.59 10.01
N ALA A 32 13.99 1.33 9.21
CA ALA A 32 13.91 1.45 7.76
C ALA A 32 12.80 0.55 7.21
N PHE A 33 12.76 -0.69 7.63
CA PHE A 33 11.76 -1.66 7.17
C PHE A 33 10.33 -1.24 7.53
N PHE A 34 10.12 -0.84 8.79
CA PHE A 34 8.81 -0.37 9.25
C PHE A 34 8.35 0.87 8.48
N VAL A 35 9.19 1.91 8.46
CA VAL A 35 8.83 3.19 7.84
C VAL A 35 8.58 3.00 6.34
N THR A 36 9.41 2.20 5.65
CA THR A 36 9.23 1.92 4.22
C THR A 36 7.89 1.23 3.94
N LEU A 37 7.65 0.07 4.57
CA LEU A 37 6.42 -0.69 4.30
C LEU A 37 5.15 0.07 4.72
N TYR A 38 5.19 0.76 5.85
CA TYR A 38 4.03 1.50 6.33
C TYR A 38 3.75 2.73 5.48
N THR A 39 4.79 3.42 5.00
CA THR A 39 4.66 4.53 4.05
C THR A 39 4.07 4.06 2.72
N ILE A 40 4.54 2.92 2.19
CA ILE A 40 3.99 2.32 0.97
C ILE A 40 2.50 2.02 1.16
N TYR A 41 2.14 1.34 2.25
CA TYR A 41 0.74 1.07 2.57
C TYR A 41 -0.11 2.34 2.58
N LEU A 42 0.31 3.37 3.32
CA LEU A 42 -0.43 4.64 3.41
C LEU A 42 -0.55 5.35 2.06
N SER A 43 0.54 5.36 1.27
CA SER A 43 0.55 6.01 -0.04
C SER A 43 -0.40 5.33 -1.01
N TYR A 44 -0.37 4.01 -1.10
CA TYR A 44 -1.30 3.26 -1.96
C TYR A 44 -2.75 3.39 -1.51
N ASP A 45 -3.01 3.25 -0.21
CA ASP A 45 -4.37 3.36 0.34
C ASP A 45 -4.99 4.74 0.07
N ASP A 46 -4.23 5.82 0.31
CA ASP A 46 -4.71 7.19 0.10
C ASP A 46 -4.94 7.49 -1.40
N HIS A 47 -3.98 7.14 -2.27
CA HIS A 47 -4.11 7.40 -3.71
C HIS A 47 -5.19 6.55 -4.37
N ALA A 48 -5.32 5.28 -4.00
CA ALA A 48 -6.40 4.44 -4.51
C ALA A 48 -7.78 4.92 -4.05
N ASN A 49 -7.93 5.32 -2.79
CA ASN A 49 -9.17 5.88 -2.28
C ASN A 49 -9.52 7.22 -2.96
N ARG A 50 -8.52 8.03 -3.34
CA ARG A 50 -8.74 9.23 -4.16
C ARG A 50 -9.17 8.88 -5.58
N LEU A 51 -8.52 7.89 -6.20
CA LEU A 51 -8.90 7.39 -7.52
C LEU A 51 -10.36 6.93 -7.52
N PHE A 52 -10.75 6.08 -6.57
CA PHE A 52 -12.11 5.56 -6.48
C PHE A 52 -13.16 6.67 -6.33
N ARG A 53 -12.87 7.69 -5.49
CA ARG A 53 -13.79 8.84 -5.33
C ARG A 53 -13.84 9.73 -6.56
N ASN A 54 -12.67 10.09 -7.12
CA ASN A 54 -12.59 11.06 -8.22
C ASN A 54 -13.11 10.49 -9.53
N GLN A 55 -12.94 9.17 -9.73
CA GLN A 55 -13.41 8.46 -10.93
C GLN A 55 -14.78 7.82 -10.72
N HIS A 56 -15.49 8.16 -9.66
CA HIS A 56 -16.85 7.68 -9.37
C HIS A 56 -16.95 6.16 -9.52
N TYR A 57 -16.07 5.43 -8.81
CA TYR A 57 -16.10 3.96 -8.85
C TYR A 57 -17.45 3.44 -8.39
N ALA A 58 -18.09 2.60 -9.20
CA ALA A 58 -19.45 2.08 -8.95
C ALA A 58 -19.55 1.42 -7.56
N ASP A 59 -20.60 1.78 -6.82
CA ASP A 59 -20.90 1.19 -5.51
C ASP A 59 -21.50 -0.21 -5.65
N VAL A 60 -22.20 -0.45 -6.77
CA VAL A 60 -22.76 -1.77 -7.12
C VAL A 60 -22.70 -2.01 -8.63
N THR A 61 -22.50 -3.27 -9.01
CA THR A 61 -22.57 -3.75 -10.39
C THR A 61 -23.51 -4.94 -10.47
N PHE A 62 -24.48 -4.87 -11.36
CA PHE A 62 -25.41 -5.95 -11.70
C PHE A 62 -24.94 -6.58 -13.02
N TYR A 63 -24.83 -7.89 -13.04
CA TYR A 63 -24.43 -8.69 -14.21
C TYR A 63 -25.61 -9.44 -14.76
N GLY A 64 -25.84 -9.36 -16.07
CA GLY A 64 -27.00 -10.01 -16.70
C GLY A 64 -27.15 -9.64 -18.16
N SER A 65 -28.42 -9.57 -18.61
CA SER A 65 -28.80 -9.04 -19.90
C SER A 65 -29.92 -8.04 -19.66
N PHE A 66 -29.64 -6.77 -19.90
CA PHE A 66 -30.48 -5.66 -19.46
C PHE A 66 -30.83 -4.75 -20.62
N ASP A 67 -31.96 -4.05 -20.46
CA ASP A 67 -32.41 -2.99 -21.37
C ASP A 67 -32.48 -1.62 -20.64
N ASP A 68 -32.96 -0.59 -21.34
CA ASP A 68 -33.08 0.76 -20.79
C ASP A 68 -34.14 0.83 -19.66
N ASN A 69 -35.14 -0.07 -19.65
CA ASN A 69 -36.15 -0.11 -18.58
C ASN A 69 -35.53 -0.63 -17.28
N ASP A 70 -34.63 -1.61 -17.36
CA ASP A 70 -33.90 -2.13 -16.21
C ASP A 70 -32.99 -1.04 -15.61
N VAL A 71 -32.29 -0.29 -16.47
CA VAL A 71 -31.46 0.86 -16.03
C VAL A 71 -32.34 1.92 -15.36
N ALA A 72 -33.50 2.21 -15.90
CA ALA A 72 -34.47 3.14 -15.31
C ALA A 72 -35.01 2.63 -13.97
N ALA A 73 -35.31 1.34 -13.85
CA ALA A 73 -35.76 0.72 -12.61
C ALA A 73 -34.71 0.82 -11.50
N VAL A 74 -33.44 0.53 -11.82
CA VAL A 74 -32.32 0.70 -10.88
C VAL A 74 -32.17 2.17 -10.46
N THR A 75 -32.23 3.11 -11.41
CA THR A 75 -32.10 4.55 -11.16
C THR A 75 -33.22 5.10 -10.28
N ALA A 76 -34.42 4.53 -10.37
CA ALA A 76 -35.58 4.95 -9.60
C ALA A 76 -35.54 4.55 -8.12
N HIS A 77 -34.60 3.68 -7.72
CA HIS A 77 -34.48 3.26 -6.33
C HIS A 77 -33.89 4.39 -5.46
N GLU A 78 -34.47 4.60 -4.27
CA GLU A 78 -34.17 5.75 -3.39
C GLU A 78 -32.69 5.89 -2.99
N ASN A 79 -31.97 4.77 -2.87
CA ASN A 79 -30.56 4.74 -2.48
C ASN A 79 -29.59 4.80 -3.67
N ILE A 80 -30.10 4.83 -4.91
CA ILE A 80 -29.29 4.95 -6.13
C ILE A 80 -29.33 6.40 -6.62
N ARG A 81 -28.16 6.97 -6.79
CA ARG A 81 -27.99 8.33 -7.29
C ARG A 81 -27.87 8.39 -8.81
N LEU A 82 -27.21 7.39 -9.38
CA LEU A 82 -26.96 7.30 -10.82
C LEU A 82 -26.74 5.82 -11.20
N ALA A 83 -27.40 5.36 -12.27
CA ALA A 83 -27.12 4.06 -12.87
C ALA A 83 -26.87 4.20 -14.38
N ARG A 84 -26.03 3.35 -14.93
CA ARG A 84 -25.72 3.26 -16.36
C ARG A 84 -25.63 1.82 -16.81
N GLY A 85 -26.27 1.53 -17.94
CA GLY A 85 -26.06 0.28 -18.66
C GLY A 85 -24.75 0.32 -19.44
N ARG A 86 -24.03 -0.79 -19.51
CA ARG A 86 -22.82 -0.91 -20.31
C ARG A 86 -22.67 -2.31 -20.90
N PHE A 87 -21.82 -2.39 -21.92
CA PHE A 87 -21.41 -3.65 -22.55
C PHE A 87 -20.01 -4.00 -22.08
N VAL A 88 -19.82 -5.26 -21.71
CA VAL A 88 -18.51 -5.83 -21.39
C VAL A 88 -18.40 -7.18 -22.09
N ARG A 89 -17.38 -7.36 -22.91
CA ARG A 89 -17.12 -8.63 -23.59
C ARG A 89 -15.62 -8.87 -23.75
N ASP A 90 -15.24 -10.12 -23.53
CA ASP A 90 -13.86 -10.57 -23.77
C ASP A 90 -13.71 -11.08 -25.20
N PHE A 91 -12.69 -10.60 -25.90
CA PHE A 91 -12.29 -11.05 -27.24
C PHE A 91 -10.88 -11.65 -27.15
N ARG A 92 -10.70 -12.75 -27.86
CA ARG A 92 -9.38 -13.40 -27.92
C ARG A 92 -8.72 -13.10 -29.25
N GLU A 93 -7.60 -12.41 -29.17
CA GLU A 93 -6.78 -12.03 -30.34
C GLU A 93 -5.40 -12.69 -30.20
N GLY A 94 -5.25 -13.86 -30.84
CA GLY A 94 -4.06 -14.69 -30.71
C GLY A 94 -3.85 -15.22 -29.29
N ASP A 95 -2.78 -14.76 -28.63
CA ASP A 95 -2.42 -15.11 -27.25
C ASP A 95 -2.95 -14.11 -26.21
N VAL A 96 -3.57 -13.00 -26.66
CA VAL A 96 -4.09 -11.94 -25.81
C VAL A 96 -5.61 -12.06 -25.68
N THR A 97 -6.12 -11.81 -24.49
CA THR A 97 -7.54 -11.56 -24.26
C THR A 97 -7.73 -10.07 -24.01
N LEU A 98 -8.52 -9.42 -24.86
CA LEU A 98 -8.93 -8.03 -24.72
C LEU A 98 -10.36 -7.96 -24.18
N ARG A 99 -10.54 -7.32 -23.05
CA ARG A 99 -11.86 -6.99 -22.52
C ARG A 99 -12.28 -5.64 -23.04
N ALA A 100 -13.25 -5.61 -23.93
CA ALA A 100 -13.84 -4.37 -24.42
C ALA A 100 -15.00 -3.96 -23.52
N ILE A 101 -14.99 -2.70 -23.08
CA ILE A 101 -15.99 -2.09 -22.20
C ILE A 101 -16.51 -0.83 -22.88
N SER A 102 -17.82 -0.67 -22.98
CA SER A 102 -18.37 0.60 -23.44
C SER A 102 -18.19 1.69 -22.38
N LEU A 103 -17.88 2.89 -22.82
CA LEU A 103 -17.79 4.06 -21.94
C LEU A 103 -19.13 4.31 -21.25
N THR A 104 -19.04 4.76 -20.01
CA THR A 104 -20.19 5.19 -19.20
C THR A 104 -19.99 6.63 -18.74
N ASP A 105 -21.07 7.41 -18.76
CA ASP A 105 -21.02 8.80 -18.32
C ASP A 105 -21.31 8.89 -16.82
N GLY A 106 -20.40 9.52 -16.05
CA GLY A 106 -20.55 9.81 -14.62
C GLY A 106 -20.35 8.62 -13.66
N VAL A 107 -20.15 7.38 -14.15
CA VAL A 107 -19.83 6.20 -13.34
C VAL A 107 -18.60 5.53 -13.93
N ASN A 108 -17.68 5.06 -13.09
CA ASN A 108 -16.42 4.44 -13.49
C ASN A 108 -15.64 5.27 -14.52
N THR A 109 -15.59 6.59 -14.32
CA THR A 109 -14.91 7.50 -15.24
C THR A 109 -13.42 7.18 -15.30
N LEU A 110 -12.80 7.42 -16.45
CA LEU A 110 -11.43 7.04 -16.70
C LEU A 110 -10.46 8.14 -16.25
N TYR A 111 -9.32 7.75 -15.69
CA TYR A 111 -8.20 8.65 -15.51
C TYR A 111 -7.37 8.69 -16.79
N LEU A 112 -7.22 9.87 -17.39
CA LEU A 112 -6.50 10.06 -18.64
C LEU A 112 -5.03 10.34 -18.36
N TYR A 113 -4.13 9.50 -18.87
CA TYR A 113 -2.69 9.79 -18.87
C TYR A 113 -2.31 10.61 -20.10
N GLU A 114 -2.75 10.16 -21.28
CA GLU A 114 -2.39 10.77 -22.56
C GLU A 114 -3.56 10.64 -23.56
N GLY A 115 -3.65 11.59 -24.51
CA GLY A 115 -4.60 11.54 -25.60
C GLY A 115 -5.98 12.11 -25.27
N MET A 116 -7.03 11.55 -25.87
CA MET A 116 -8.42 11.97 -25.72
C MET A 116 -9.34 10.74 -25.63
N ILE A 117 -10.36 10.82 -24.78
CA ILE A 117 -11.37 9.77 -24.62
C ILE A 117 -12.03 9.48 -25.99
N PRO A 118 -12.20 8.20 -26.37
CA PRO A 118 -12.82 7.80 -27.62
C PRO A 118 -14.22 8.37 -27.79
N ALA A 119 -14.49 8.95 -28.95
CA ALA A 119 -15.80 9.48 -29.32
C ALA A 119 -16.40 8.74 -30.53
N ALA A 120 -15.56 8.26 -31.44
CA ALA A 120 -15.96 7.54 -32.65
C ALA A 120 -15.93 6.01 -32.43
N SER A 121 -16.70 5.27 -33.19
CA SER A 121 -16.83 3.82 -33.08
C SER A 121 -15.60 3.05 -33.56
N ASP A 122 -14.65 3.70 -34.21
CA ASP A 122 -13.35 3.21 -34.67
C ASP A 122 -12.20 3.64 -33.74
N GLU A 123 -12.52 4.22 -32.58
CA GLU A 123 -11.57 4.67 -31.57
C GLU A 123 -11.65 3.83 -30.30
N CYS A 124 -10.52 3.73 -29.61
CA CYS A 124 -10.47 3.09 -28.31
C CYS A 124 -9.46 3.76 -27.36
N ALA A 125 -9.71 3.58 -26.05
CA ALA A 125 -8.75 3.89 -25.00
C ALA A 125 -8.19 2.58 -24.43
N VAL A 126 -6.89 2.52 -24.22
CA VAL A 126 -6.21 1.31 -23.72
C VAL A 126 -5.69 1.56 -22.32
N ILE A 127 -5.87 0.56 -21.44
CA ILE A 127 -5.32 0.63 -20.08
C ILE A 127 -3.78 0.64 -20.11
N SER A 128 -3.18 1.55 -19.36
CA SER A 128 -1.75 1.88 -19.44
C SER A 128 -0.86 0.65 -19.20
N ARG A 129 -1.24 -0.26 -18.31
CA ARG A 129 -0.50 -1.50 -18.04
C ARG A 129 -0.36 -2.40 -19.27
N HIS A 130 -1.46 -2.61 -19.96
CA HIS A 130 -1.45 -3.41 -21.18
C HIS A 130 -0.68 -2.69 -22.29
N ALA A 131 -0.89 -1.38 -22.43
CA ALA A 131 -0.17 -0.57 -23.42
C ALA A 131 1.35 -0.65 -23.22
N GLN A 132 1.83 -0.48 -21.99
CA GLN A 132 3.26 -0.59 -21.67
C GLN A 132 3.82 -2.01 -21.93
N ALA A 133 3.07 -3.05 -21.54
CA ALA A 133 3.50 -4.44 -21.69
C ALA A 133 3.62 -4.87 -23.17
N ARG A 134 2.77 -4.30 -24.03
CA ARG A 134 2.73 -4.62 -25.49
C ARG A 134 3.38 -3.55 -26.37
N GLY A 135 3.87 -2.46 -25.81
CA GLY A 135 4.47 -1.35 -26.57
C GLY A 135 3.45 -0.62 -27.45
N ILE A 136 2.19 -0.49 -27.00
CA ILE A 136 1.12 0.21 -27.71
C ILE A 136 1.24 1.71 -27.40
N GLU A 137 1.24 2.54 -28.44
CA GLU A 137 1.34 3.99 -28.35
C GLU A 137 0.07 4.67 -28.90
N LEU A 138 -0.06 5.98 -28.64
CA LEU A 138 -1.15 6.77 -29.22
C LEU A 138 -1.07 6.79 -30.73
N GLY A 139 -2.20 6.55 -31.38
CA GLY A 139 -2.31 6.49 -32.83
C GLY A 139 -2.14 5.09 -33.43
N ASP A 140 -1.68 4.13 -32.64
CA ASP A 140 -1.60 2.74 -33.08
C ASP A 140 -2.99 2.17 -33.36
N THR A 141 -3.02 1.11 -34.15
CA THR A 141 -4.24 0.36 -34.45
C THR A 141 -4.19 -1.00 -33.77
N ILE A 142 -5.25 -1.33 -33.02
CA ILE A 142 -5.42 -2.63 -32.40
C ILE A 142 -6.66 -3.32 -32.94
N LEU A 143 -6.62 -4.66 -32.97
CA LEU A 143 -7.74 -5.46 -33.44
C LEU A 143 -8.64 -5.84 -32.24
N VAL A 144 -9.93 -5.52 -32.32
CA VAL A 144 -10.94 -5.88 -31.31
C VAL A 144 -12.20 -6.36 -32.03
N ASP A 145 -12.61 -7.59 -31.78
CA ASP A 145 -13.77 -8.22 -32.46
C ASP A 145 -13.65 -8.20 -34.00
N GLY A 146 -12.42 -8.41 -34.52
CA GLY A 146 -12.14 -8.35 -35.95
C GLY A 146 -12.23 -6.95 -36.56
N ARG A 147 -12.34 -5.89 -35.77
CA ARG A 147 -12.35 -4.47 -36.19
C ARG A 147 -11.05 -3.79 -35.79
N GLU A 148 -10.51 -3.01 -36.70
CA GLU A 148 -9.38 -2.16 -36.43
C GLU A 148 -9.83 -0.91 -35.67
N LEU A 149 -9.32 -0.70 -34.46
CA LEU A 149 -9.58 0.48 -33.65
C LEU A 149 -8.31 1.28 -33.44
N ARG A 150 -8.40 2.59 -33.61
CA ARG A 150 -7.31 3.51 -33.37
C ARG A 150 -7.23 3.85 -31.88
N VAL A 151 -6.06 3.72 -31.29
CA VAL A 151 -5.78 4.08 -29.90
C VAL A 151 -5.73 5.60 -29.77
N THR A 152 -6.73 6.19 -29.13
CA THR A 152 -6.82 7.65 -28.94
C THR A 152 -6.48 8.10 -27.53
N ALA A 153 -6.46 7.17 -26.56
CA ALA A 153 -6.10 7.48 -25.18
C ALA A 153 -5.38 6.31 -24.49
N ILE A 154 -4.44 6.68 -23.61
CA ILE A 154 -3.87 5.78 -22.62
C ILE A 154 -4.46 6.18 -21.25
N ILE A 155 -5.06 5.20 -20.54
CA ILE A 155 -5.91 5.48 -19.39
C ILE A 155 -5.58 4.55 -18.19
N ALA A 156 -6.06 4.96 -17.00
CA ALA A 156 -6.31 4.05 -15.88
C ALA A 156 -7.80 4.03 -15.54
N SER A 157 -8.25 2.91 -15.00
CA SER A 157 -9.63 2.71 -14.59
C SER A 157 -9.69 2.35 -13.09
N PRO A 158 -10.65 2.87 -12.32
CA PRO A 158 -10.82 2.52 -10.92
C PRO A 158 -11.16 1.03 -10.73
N GLU A 159 -11.70 0.37 -11.76
CA GLU A 159 -12.05 -1.05 -11.74
C GLU A 159 -10.84 -1.96 -11.91
N TYR A 160 -9.73 -1.46 -12.48
CA TYR A 160 -8.54 -2.25 -12.82
C TYR A 160 -7.27 -1.71 -12.16
N VAL A 161 -7.36 -1.28 -10.89
CA VAL A 161 -6.19 -0.97 -10.05
C VAL A 161 -5.25 -2.19 -9.95
N TYR A 162 -5.83 -3.38 -9.98
CA TYR A 162 -5.14 -4.65 -10.18
C TYR A 162 -5.67 -5.27 -11.48
N LEU A 163 -4.80 -5.45 -12.49
CA LEU A 163 -5.22 -5.92 -13.81
C LEU A 163 -5.33 -7.45 -13.82
N SER A 164 -6.46 -7.99 -13.32
CA SER A 164 -6.75 -9.42 -13.37
C SER A 164 -7.96 -9.72 -14.23
N GLN A 165 -7.87 -10.79 -15.04
CA GLN A 165 -8.97 -11.24 -15.88
C GLN A 165 -10.06 -11.95 -15.07
N ASN A 166 -9.65 -12.79 -14.10
CA ASN A 166 -10.54 -13.65 -13.32
C ASN A 166 -9.91 -14.07 -11.97
N GLU A 167 -10.70 -14.73 -11.13
CA GLU A 167 -10.31 -15.19 -9.79
C GLU A 167 -9.19 -16.25 -9.78
N ARG A 168 -8.88 -16.88 -10.92
CA ARG A 168 -7.84 -17.91 -11.04
C ARG A 168 -6.46 -17.34 -11.39
N ALA A 169 -6.41 -16.10 -11.84
CA ALA A 169 -5.16 -15.42 -12.14
C ALA A 169 -4.50 -14.99 -10.82
N LEU A 170 -3.45 -15.69 -10.41
CA LEU A 170 -2.70 -15.38 -9.18
C LEU A 170 -1.83 -14.14 -9.32
N MET A 171 -1.50 -13.73 -10.52
CA MET A 171 -0.71 -12.53 -10.83
C MET A 171 -1.34 -11.78 -12.02
N ALA A 172 -1.11 -10.47 -12.06
CA ALA A 172 -1.46 -9.68 -13.23
C ALA A 172 -0.57 -10.08 -14.40
N GLU A 173 -1.17 -10.39 -15.55
CA GLU A 173 -0.48 -10.72 -16.81
C GLU A 173 -0.84 -9.67 -17.88
N PRO A 174 -0.30 -8.45 -17.78
CA PRO A 174 -0.69 -7.34 -18.66
C PRO A 174 -0.27 -7.55 -20.13
N ASP A 175 0.64 -8.48 -20.40
CA ASP A 175 1.02 -8.93 -21.73
C ASP A 175 -0.04 -9.84 -22.38
N ARG A 176 -0.85 -10.56 -21.60
CA ARG A 176 -1.86 -11.52 -22.05
C ARG A 176 -3.29 -11.06 -21.84
N PHE A 177 -3.52 -10.15 -20.90
CA PHE A 177 -4.83 -9.59 -20.63
C PHE A 177 -4.79 -8.07 -20.68
N GLY A 178 -5.63 -7.50 -21.55
CA GLY A 178 -5.81 -6.06 -21.70
C GLY A 178 -7.26 -5.63 -21.53
N VAL A 179 -7.45 -4.37 -21.17
CA VAL A 179 -8.76 -3.74 -21.12
C VAL A 179 -8.76 -2.55 -22.07
N VAL A 180 -9.75 -2.50 -22.91
CA VAL A 180 -9.97 -1.42 -23.87
C VAL A 180 -11.36 -0.83 -23.65
N TYR A 181 -11.43 0.49 -23.65
CA TYR A 181 -12.68 1.21 -23.56
C TYR A 181 -13.04 1.73 -24.95
N VAL A 182 -14.29 1.49 -25.35
CA VAL A 182 -14.79 1.84 -26.68
C VAL A 182 -15.99 2.77 -26.56
N ALA A 183 -16.26 3.55 -27.61
CA ALA A 183 -17.42 4.40 -27.66
C ALA A 183 -18.73 3.58 -27.56
N GLU A 184 -19.79 4.16 -27.03
CA GLU A 184 -21.09 3.51 -26.80
C GLU A 184 -21.65 2.83 -28.05
N GLY A 185 -21.45 3.40 -29.23
CA GLY A 185 -21.91 2.86 -30.52
C GLY A 185 -21.18 1.64 -31.06
N PHE A 186 -20.13 1.16 -30.38
CA PHE A 186 -19.37 -0.02 -30.82
C PHE A 186 -20.21 -1.31 -30.71
N PHE A 187 -20.94 -1.48 -29.63
CA PHE A 187 -21.83 -2.62 -29.40
C PHE A 187 -23.27 -2.33 -29.86
N LYS A 188 -23.94 -3.37 -30.35
CA LYS A 188 -25.35 -3.30 -30.83
C LYS A 188 -26.20 -4.41 -30.19
N SER A 189 -26.09 -4.61 -28.89
CA SER A 189 -26.77 -5.67 -28.15
C SER A 189 -27.36 -5.13 -26.86
N ALA A 190 -28.05 -5.96 -26.08
CA ALA A 190 -28.47 -5.64 -24.72
C ALA A 190 -27.27 -5.40 -23.80
N TYR A 191 -27.43 -4.57 -22.79
CA TYR A 191 -26.37 -4.31 -21.80
C TYR A 191 -26.03 -5.60 -21.05
N THR A 192 -24.73 -5.84 -20.81
CA THR A 192 -24.27 -6.99 -20.04
C THR A 192 -24.10 -6.68 -18.57
N GLU A 193 -24.04 -5.39 -18.24
CA GLU A 193 -23.89 -4.91 -16.88
C GLU A 193 -24.65 -3.60 -16.67
N ILE A 194 -25.15 -3.40 -15.45
CA ILE A 194 -25.58 -2.09 -14.94
C ILE A 194 -24.65 -1.72 -13.81
N VAL A 195 -24.02 -0.56 -13.90
CA VAL A 195 -23.16 0.02 -12.87
C VAL A 195 -23.87 1.19 -12.22
N ALA A 196 -23.85 1.26 -10.89
CA ALA A 196 -24.57 2.31 -10.19
C ALA A 196 -23.77 2.91 -9.02
N LEU A 197 -24.06 4.19 -8.76
CA LEU A 197 -23.57 4.94 -7.62
C LEU A 197 -24.71 5.15 -6.63
N GLY A 198 -24.46 4.91 -5.36
CA GLY A 198 -25.44 5.11 -4.30
C GLY A 198 -24.92 4.69 -2.95
N ASP A 199 -25.67 4.94 -1.89
CA ASP A 199 -25.40 4.43 -0.56
C ASP A 199 -26.26 3.20 -0.30
N ILE A 200 -25.77 2.04 -0.77
CA ILE A 200 -26.56 0.82 -0.82
C ILE A 200 -25.88 -0.31 -0.03
N SER A 201 -26.68 -0.96 0.85
CA SER A 201 -26.24 -2.18 1.50
C SER A 201 -26.24 -3.36 0.52
N LYS A 202 -25.54 -4.44 0.88
CA LYS A 202 -25.52 -5.64 0.05
C LYS A 202 -26.91 -6.24 -0.11
N GLU A 203 -27.68 -6.27 0.97
CA GLU A 203 -29.06 -6.82 0.99
C GLU A 203 -29.97 -6.05 0.04
N ALA A 204 -29.94 -4.71 0.09
CA ALA A 204 -30.72 -3.87 -0.81
C ALA A 204 -30.24 -3.99 -2.28
N ALA A 205 -28.94 -4.16 -2.50
CA ALA A 205 -28.41 -4.41 -3.84
C ALA A 205 -28.88 -5.76 -4.41
N ASP A 206 -28.91 -6.80 -3.57
CA ASP A 206 -29.41 -8.13 -3.96
C ASP A 206 -30.93 -8.07 -4.27
N GLU A 207 -31.75 -7.35 -3.49
CA GLU A 207 -33.19 -7.13 -3.76
C GLU A 207 -33.42 -6.43 -5.12
N ILE A 208 -32.64 -5.37 -5.41
CA ILE A 208 -32.71 -4.72 -6.73
C ILE A 208 -32.35 -5.71 -7.83
N GLY A 209 -31.27 -6.48 -7.61
CA GLY A 209 -30.82 -7.49 -8.56
C GLY A 209 -31.89 -8.54 -8.89
N GLU A 210 -32.66 -8.99 -7.89
CA GLU A 210 -33.79 -9.90 -8.10
C GLU A 210 -34.91 -9.26 -8.95
N VAL A 211 -35.22 -7.99 -8.68
CA VAL A 211 -36.29 -7.27 -9.42
C VAL A 211 -35.95 -7.12 -10.90
N ILE A 212 -34.69 -6.84 -11.24
CA ILE A 212 -34.23 -6.67 -12.64
C ILE A 212 -33.75 -7.99 -13.28
N GLY A 213 -33.86 -9.12 -12.56
CA GLY A 213 -33.42 -10.43 -13.07
C GLY A 213 -31.91 -10.54 -13.27
N ALA A 214 -31.13 -9.87 -12.45
CA ALA A 214 -29.65 -9.95 -12.49
C ALA A 214 -29.16 -11.37 -12.16
N ALA A 215 -28.28 -11.91 -13.00
CA ALA A 215 -27.64 -13.20 -12.73
C ALA A 215 -26.67 -13.15 -11.54
N ARG A 216 -26.10 -11.99 -11.27
CA ARG A 216 -25.17 -11.74 -10.15
C ARG A 216 -25.17 -10.25 -9.79
N THR A 217 -25.15 -9.97 -8.48
CA THR A 217 -25.00 -8.62 -7.94
C THR A 217 -23.69 -8.55 -7.13
N VAL A 218 -22.90 -7.52 -7.34
CA VAL A 218 -21.61 -7.35 -6.66
C VAL A 218 -21.47 -5.90 -6.20
N VAL A 219 -21.40 -5.71 -4.87
CA VAL A 219 -21.06 -4.41 -4.29
C VAL A 219 -19.58 -4.10 -4.44
N GLN A 220 -19.21 -2.83 -4.42
CA GLN A 220 -17.85 -2.33 -4.67
C GLN A 220 -16.77 -3.08 -3.89
N ASP A 221 -16.99 -3.33 -2.59
CA ASP A 221 -16.01 -3.99 -1.73
C ASP A 221 -15.76 -5.47 -2.09
N ASN A 222 -16.69 -6.08 -2.83
CA ASN A 222 -16.59 -7.46 -3.30
C ASN A 222 -16.15 -7.56 -4.77
N GLN A 223 -15.88 -6.44 -5.44
CA GLN A 223 -15.31 -6.44 -6.79
C GLN A 223 -13.92 -7.07 -6.78
N LEU A 224 -13.70 -8.02 -7.69
CA LEU A 224 -12.49 -8.87 -7.72
C LEU A 224 -11.19 -8.06 -7.61
N ASN A 225 -11.00 -7.10 -8.49
CA ASN A 225 -9.75 -6.33 -8.56
C ASN A 225 -9.55 -5.47 -7.30
N LYS A 226 -10.62 -4.94 -6.70
CA LYS A 226 -10.57 -4.23 -5.41
C LYS A 226 -10.24 -5.17 -4.26
N VAL A 227 -10.83 -6.37 -4.23
CA VAL A 227 -10.53 -7.40 -3.21
C VAL A 227 -9.06 -7.82 -3.28
N LEU A 228 -8.54 -8.11 -4.46
CA LEU A 228 -7.13 -8.47 -4.65
C LEU A 228 -6.21 -7.35 -4.20
N PHE A 229 -6.43 -6.13 -4.68
CA PHE A 229 -5.67 -4.95 -4.28
C PHE A 229 -5.70 -4.72 -2.76
N THR A 230 -6.90 -4.74 -2.16
CA THR A 230 -7.06 -4.52 -0.70
C THR A 230 -6.42 -5.64 0.13
N SER A 231 -6.48 -6.88 -0.36
CA SER A 231 -5.85 -8.03 0.29
C SER A 231 -4.33 -7.88 0.32
N ASP A 232 -3.72 -7.49 -0.79
CA ASP A 232 -2.28 -7.26 -0.88
C ASP A 232 -1.85 -6.08 -0.01
N LEU A 233 -2.62 -4.99 0.00
CA LEU A 233 -2.36 -3.88 0.92
C LEU A 233 -2.44 -4.28 2.40
N LYS A 234 -3.44 -5.10 2.77
CA LYS A 234 -3.54 -5.65 4.12
C LYS A 234 -2.33 -6.52 4.48
N GLN A 235 -1.81 -7.30 3.52
CA GLN A 235 -0.61 -8.10 3.71
C GLN A 235 0.62 -7.23 3.92
N ILE A 236 0.82 -6.18 3.11
CA ILE A 236 1.91 -5.20 3.28
C ILE A 236 1.82 -4.56 4.68
N ARG A 237 0.64 -4.11 5.08
CA ARG A 237 0.38 -3.55 6.41
C ARG A 237 0.73 -4.54 7.53
N THR A 238 0.32 -5.79 7.39
CA THR A 238 0.57 -6.85 8.39
C THR A 238 2.08 -7.10 8.51
N CYS A 239 2.80 -7.19 7.40
CA CYS A 239 4.25 -7.30 7.37
C CYS A 239 4.92 -6.09 8.03
N ALA A 240 4.41 -4.87 7.80
CA ALA A 240 4.92 -3.65 8.43
C ALA A 240 4.84 -3.68 9.96
N TYR A 241 3.93 -4.43 10.57
CA TYR A 241 3.86 -4.61 12.03
C TYR A 241 4.64 -5.82 12.55
N ILE A 242 4.60 -6.95 11.85
CA ILE A 242 5.24 -8.19 12.31
C ILE A 242 6.75 -8.08 12.32
N PHE A 243 7.36 -7.56 11.25
CA PHE A 243 8.81 -7.48 11.15
C PHE A 243 9.44 -6.59 12.23
N PRO A 244 8.94 -5.37 12.50
CA PRO A 244 9.48 -4.54 13.60
C PRO A 244 9.35 -5.22 14.96
N LEU A 245 8.30 -5.99 15.22
CA LEU A 245 8.16 -6.74 16.45
C LEU A 245 9.32 -7.73 16.65
N ILE A 246 9.72 -8.44 15.58
CA ILE A 246 10.89 -9.34 15.60
C ILE A 246 12.17 -8.55 15.92
N PHE A 247 12.37 -7.40 15.26
CA PHE A 247 13.54 -6.55 15.54
C PHE A 247 13.55 -6.03 16.97
N VAL A 248 12.40 -5.63 17.51
CA VAL A 248 12.28 -5.20 18.92
C VAL A 248 12.69 -6.33 19.87
N LEU A 249 12.24 -7.56 19.64
CA LEU A 249 12.63 -8.71 20.46
C LEU A 249 14.15 -8.98 20.38
N LEU A 250 14.73 -8.90 19.19
CA LEU A 250 16.17 -9.03 19.00
C LEU A 250 16.93 -7.93 19.71
N ILE A 251 16.48 -6.67 19.63
CA ILE A 251 17.09 -5.53 20.33
C ILE A 251 17.07 -5.75 21.86
N ILE A 252 15.92 -6.15 22.42
CA ILE A 252 15.78 -6.45 23.84
C ILE A 252 16.78 -7.54 24.27
N MET A 253 16.86 -8.63 23.51
CA MET A 253 17.77 -9.73 23.75
C MET A 253 19.26 -9.27 23.73
N ILE A 254 19.64 -8.53 22.70
CA ILE A 254 21.01 -8.02 22.55
C ILE A 254 21.36 -7.07 23.69
N VAL A 255 20.46 -6.09 24.00
CA VAL A 255 20.69 -5.15 25.12
C VAL A 255 20.81 -5.89 26.42
N TYR A 256 19.99 -6.92 26.68
CA TYR A 256 20.08 -7.75 27.89
C TYR A 256 21.43 -8.44 28.00
N VAL A 257 21.87 -9.16 26.97
CA VAL A 257 23.15 -9.87 26.97
C VAL A 257 24.32 -8.90 27.14
N MET A 258 24.28 -7.76 26.44
CA MET A 258 25.31 -6.75 26.50
C MET A 258 25.38 -6.07 27.86
N THR A 259 24.26 -5.67 28.42
CA THR A 259 24.21 -5.03 29.74
C THR A 259 24.76 -6.00 30.80
N LYS A 260 24.38 -7.28 30.73
CA LYS A 260 24.92 -8.32 31.61
C LYS A 260 26.44 -8.41 31.51
N ARG A 261 26.95 -8.53 30.30
CA ARG A 261 28.41 -8.61 30.05
C ARG A 261 29.16 -7.36 30.57
N THR A 262 28.64 -6.17 30.28
CA THR A 262 29.23 -4.90 30.68
C THR A 262 29.26 -4.78 32.21
N ILE A 263 28.17 -5.08 32.91
CA ILE A 263 28.11 -5.05 34.37
C ILE A 263 29.13 -6.05 34.97
N THR A 264 29.25 -7.25 34.40
CA THR A 264 30.19 -8.27 34.87
C THR A 264 31.64 -7.81 34.69
N LEU A 265 32.00 -7.23 33.56
CA LEU A 265 33.33 -6.71 33.27
C LEU A 265 33.69 -5.46 34.08
N GLU A 266 32.72 -4.58 34.31
CA GLU A 266 32.90 -3.33 35.04
C GLU A 266 32.59 -3.45 36.55
N ARG A 267 32.33 -4.67 37.07
CA ARG A 267 31.91 -4.89 38.47
C ARG A 267 32.85 -4.21 39.49
N ARG A 268 34.16 -4.24 39.25
CA ARG A 268 35.15 -3.57 40.09
C ARG A 268 35.03 -2.04 40.04
N GLN A 269 34.83 -1.47 38.87
CA GLN A 269 34.67 -0.02 38.70
C GLN A 269 33.36 0.48 39.30
N ILE A 270 32.25 -0.29 39.12
CA ILE A 270 30.95 0.00 39.72
C ILE A 270 31.06 -0.02 41.26
N GLY A 271 31.81 -1.00 41.83
CA GLY A 271 32.09 -1.07 43.27
C GLY A 271 32.84 0.16 43.79
N VAL A 272 33.88 0.60 43.08
CA VAL A 272 34.65 1.82 43.43
C VAL A 272 33.73 3.07 43.35
N CYS A 273 32.94 3.20 42.30
CA CYS A 273 31.99 4.31 42.18
C CYS A 273 30.97 4.36 43.33
N LYS A 274 30.44 3.19 43.75
CA LYS A 274 29.56 3.09 44.93
C LYS A 274 30.25 3.44 46.22
N ALA A 275 31.53 3.04 46.40
CA ALA A 275 32.32 3.37 47.57
C ALA A 275 32.60 4.88 47.69
N ILE A 276 32.70 5.60 46.59
CA ILE A 276 32.87 7.07 46.53
C ILE A 276 31.52 7.81 46.66
N GLY A 277 30.41 7.07 46.85
CA GLY A 277 29.09 7.66 47.08
C GLY A 277 28.25 7.91 45.83
N VAL A 278 28.57 7.36 44.63
CA VAL A 278 27.75 7.47 43.44
C VAL A 278 26.50 6.62 43.59
N ALA A 279 25.32 7.26 43.53
CA ALA A 279 24.04 6.57 43.63
C ALA A 279 23.82 5.58 42.48
N GLY A 280 23.33 4.38 42.76
CA GLY A 280 23.06 3.34 41.75
C GLY A 280 22.12 3.80 40.65
N GLY A 281 21.19 4.71 40.97
CA GLY A 281 20.28 5.35 40.00
C GLY A 281 21.00 6.20 38.95
N SER A 282 22.11 6.86 39.34
CA SER A 282 22.92 7.67 38.39
C SER A 282 23.65 6.78 37.38
N LEU A 283 24.11 5.59 37.81
CA LEU A 283 24.70 4.60 36.92
C LEU A 283 23.66 4.00 35.96
N LEU A 284 22.47 3.67 36.45
CA LEU A 284 21.34 3.18 35.64
C LEU A 284 20.97 4.22 34.57
N PHE A 285 20.80 5.48 34.97
CA PHE A 285 20.48 6.57 34.04
C PHE A 285 21.54 6.72 32.95
N LEU A 286 22.83 6.56 33.28
CA LEU A 286 23.93 6.62 32.32
C LEU A 286 23.80 5.55 31.22
N TYR A 287 23.54 4.29 31.62
CA TYR A 287 23.32 3.18 30.65
C TYR A 287 22.07 3.39 29.81
N MET A 288 20.96 3.84 30.42
CA MET A 288 19.73 4.17 29.71
C MET A 288 19.97 5.27 28.68
N ALA A 289 20.63 6.37 29.05
CA ALA A 289 20.94 7.48 28.16
C ALA A 289 21.84 7.04 26.99
N GLN A 290 22.84 6.21 27.25
CA GLN A 290 23.71 5.66 26.22
C GLN A 290 22.95 4.81 25.20
N THR A 291 22.11 3.89 25.65
CA THR A 291 21.32 2.99 24.79
C THR A 291 20.28 3.77 24.00
N SER A 292 19.57 4.71 24.65
CA SER A 292 18.60 5.58 23.98
C SER A 292 19.23 6.48 22.92
N PHE A 293 20.44 6.98 23.16
CA PHE A 293 21.16 7.81 22.18
C PHE A 293 21.54 7.02 20.94
N ILE A 294 21.97 5.76 21.09
CA ILE A 294 22.28 4.89 19.96
C ILE A 294 21.01 4.49 19.20
N ALA A 295 19.94 4.17 19.94
CA ALA A 295 18.64 3.91 19.33
C ALA A 295 18.14 5.14 18.55
N PHE A 296 18.32 6.34 19.07
CA PHE A 296 18.00 7.60 18.38
C PHE A 296 18.78 7.75 17.06
N LEU A 297 20.11 7.57 17.09
CA LEU A 297 20.92 7.64 15.86
C LEU A 297 20.54 6.56 14.86
N GLY A 298 20.34 5.31 15.33
CA GLY A 298 19.91 4.21 14.48
C GLY A 298 18.56 4.48 13.84
N ALA A 299 17.59 5.00 14.60
CA ALA A 299 16.26 5.32 14.08
C ALA A 299 16.29 6.47 13.06
N ILE A 300 17.08 7.51 13.27
CA ILE A 300 17.28 8.59 12.28
C ILE A 300 17.85 8.02 10.98
N LEU A 301 18.94 7.25 11.07
CA LEU A 301 19.54 6.62 9.90
C LEU A 301 18.57 5.67 9.20
N GLY A 302 17.73 4.97 9.97
CA GLY A 302 16.65 4.13 9.44
C GLY A 302 15.60 4.92 8.68
N CYS A 303 15.16 6.08 9.18
CA CYS A 303 14.24 6.97 8.47
C CYS A 303 14.84 7.52 7.16
N VAL A 304 16.14 7.88 7.18
CA VAL A 304 16.84 8.30 5.95
C VAL A 304 16.94 7.16 4.95
N ALA A 305 17.31 5.96 5.41
CA ALA A 305 17.33 4.78 4.54
C ALA A 305 15.96 4.44 3.96
N ALA A 306 14.89 4.56 4.76
CA ALA A 306 13.52 4.39 4.30
C ALA A 306 13.17 5.38 3.18
N ALA A 307 13.51 6.66 3.35
CA ALA A 307 13.24 7.68 2.34
C ALA A 307 13.95 7.38 1.01
N LEU A 308 15.18 6.84 1.05
CA LEU A 308 15.93 6.46 -0.15
C LEU A 308 15.39 5.18 -0.82
N LEU A 309 14.82 4.26 -0.04
CA LEU A 309 14.31 2.98 -0.54
C LEU A 309 12.86 3.07 -1.04
N CYS A 310 12.06 4.00 -0.50
CA CYS A 310 10.64 4.09 -0.81
C CYS A 310 10.36 4.23 -2.30
N ASP A 311 11.03 5.14 -3.00
CA ASP A 311 10.81 5.36 -4.44
C ASP A 311 11.11 4.10 -5.27
N THR A 312 12.20 3.41 -4.95
CA THR A 312 12.58 2.17 -5.64
C THR A 312 11.55 1.07 -5.41
N ILE A 313 11.06 0.94 -4.19
CA ILE A 313 10.09 -0.11 -3.84
C ILE A 313 8.70 0.25 -4.39
N ILE A 314 8.28 1.52 -4.34
CA ILE A 314 7.05 1.99 -4.99
C ILE A 314 7.11 1.69 -6.49
N GLY A 315 8.25 1.96 -7.16
CA GLY A 315 8.47 1.61 -8.56
C GLY A 315 8.31 0.11 -8.84
N LEU A 316 8.76 -0.76 -7.93
CA LEU A 316 8.57 -2.21 -8.04
C LEU A 316 7.08 -2.60 -7.89
N PHE A 317 6.39 -2.09 -6.86
CA PHE A 317 4.96 -2.36 -6.66
C PHE A 317 4.09 -1.73 -7.75
N SER A 318 4.54 -0.62 -8.34
CA SER A 318 3.85 0.00 -9.47
C SER A 318 3.82 -0.89 -10.71
N THR A 319 4.59 -1.98 -10.79
CA THR A 319 4.42 -2.99 -11.83
C THR A 319 3.19 -3.89 -11.61
N MET A 320 2.67 -3.98 -10.40
CA MET A 320 1.52 -4.81 -10.03
C MET A 320 0.22 -3.99 -9.94
N PHE A 321 0.30 -2.77 -9.38
CA PHE A 321 -0.87 -1.92 -9.13
C PHE A 321 -0.86 -0.69 -10.02
N GLU A 322 -1.98 -0.39 -10.64
CA GLU A 322 -2.16 0.81 -11.45
C GLU A 322 -2.90 1.89 -10.64
N VAL A 323 -2.12 2.72 -9.95
CA VAL A 323 -2.63 3.86 -9.18
C VAL A 323 -2.00 5.14 -9.73
N PRO A 324 -2.76 5.94 -10.49
CA PRO A 324 -2.27 7.18 -11.08
C PRO A 324 -1.76 8.17 -10.04
N GLY A 325 -0.67 8.87 -10.40
CA GLY A 325 -0.12 9.93 -9.57
C GLY A 325 0.54 9.46 -8.27
N LEU A 326 0.79 8.16 -8.13
CA LEU A 326 1.46 7.62 -6.96
C LEU A 326 2.87 8.18 -6.86
N ALA A 327 3.13 8.89 -5.78
CA ALA A 327 4.44 9.44 -5.44
C ALA A 327 4.76 9.13 -3.97
N TYR A 328 6.04 9.10 -3.67
CA TYR A 328 6.48 9.02 -2.28
C TYR A 328 5.99 10.22 -1.48
N VAL A 329 5.28 9.95 -0.40
CA VAL A 329 4.84 10.97 0.56
C VAL A 329 5.64 10.79 1.84
N PHE A 330 6.36 11.85 2.25
CA PHE A 330 7.08 11.84 3.52
C PHE A 330 6.12 12.09 4.69
N TYR A 331 6.11 11.18 5.65
CA TYR A 331 5.28 11.27 6.87
C TYR A 331 6.15 11.62 8.10
N PRO A 332 6.41 12.91 8.41
CA PRO A 332 7.30 13.30 9.50
C PRO A 332 6.78 12.87 10.87
N ALA A 333 5.48 12.87 11.07
CA ALA A 333 4.86 12.40 12.31
C ALA A 333 5.13 10.92 12.57
N LEU A 334 5.06 10.07 11.52
CA LEU A 334 5.39 8.65 11.60
C LEU A 334 6.85 8.46 12.03
N CYS A 335 7.78 9.15 11.37
CA CYS A 335 9.20 9.08 11.71
C CYS A 335 9.46 9.53 13.15
N GLY A 336 8.84 10.62 13.61
CA GLY A 336 8.93 11.11 14.97
C GLY A 336 8.44 10.09 16.01
N CYS A 337 7.27 9.49 15.77
CA CYS A 337 6.73 8.43 16.65
C CYS A 337 7.64 7.22 16.75
N VAL A 338 8.20 6.78 15.62
CA VAL A 338 9.10 5.61 15.56
C VAL A 338 10.42 5.89 16.29
N ILE A 339 11.01 7.06 16.10
CA ILE A 339 12.22 7.48 16.81
C ILE A 339 11.99 7.47 18.33
N LEU A 340 10.90 8.07 18.79
CA LEU A 340 10.54 8.10 20.21
C LEU A 340 10.29 6.69 20.78
N ALA A 341 9.61 5.83 20.00
CA ALA A 341 9.34 4.46 20.41
C ALA A 341 10.64 3.65 20.59
N PHE A 342 11.59 3.72 19.66
CA PHE A 342 12.87 3.02 19.78
C PHE A 342 13.75 3.59 20.89
N MET A 343 13.73 4.89 21.14
CA MET A 343 14.40 5.49 22.30
C MET A 343 13.83 4.96 23.62
N ALA A 344 12.51 4.93 23.74
CA ALA A 344 11.83 4.41 24.93
C ALA A 344 12.11 2.91 25.16
N LEU A 345 12.07 2.11 24.07
CA LEU A 345 12.41 0.69 24.10
C LEU A 345 13.85 0.45 24.51
N GLY A 346 14.81 1.26 24.03
CA GLY A 346 16.19 1.20 24.46
C GLY A 346 16.36 1.45 25.95
N ALA A 347 15.72 2.49 26.49
CA ALA A 347 15.71 2.79 27.91
C ALA A 347 15.08 1.66 28.75
N LEU A 348 13.90 1.16 28.32
CA LEU A 348 13.17 0.10 29.01
C LEU A 348 13.96 -1.21 29.06
N SER A 349 14.65 -1.57 27.96
CA SER A 349 15.49 -2.78 27.87
C SER A 349 16.60 -2.76 28.90
N VAL A 350 17.26 -1.62 29.11
CA VAL A 350 18.28 -1.45 30.17
C VAL A 350 17.66 -1.56 31.55
N LEU A 351 16.50 -0.94 31.79
CA LEU A 351 15.80 -0.98 33.08
C LEU A 351 15.47 -2.41 33.49
N VAL A 352 14.94 -3.21 32.55
CA VAL A 352 14.61 -4.63 32.78
C VAL A 352 15.86 -5.44 33.04
N SER A 353 16.94 -5.21 32.26
CA SER A 353 18.21 -5.92 32.41
C SER A 353 18.87 -5.66 33.77
N VAL A 354 18.90 -4.41 34.22
CA VAL A 354 19.51 -4.04 35.51
C VAL A 354 18.69 -4.52 36.70
N ARG A 355 17.35 -4.42 36.63
CA ARG A 355 16.48 -4.94 37.71
C ARG A 355 16.59 -6.45 37.90
N SER A 356 16.79 -7.20 36.81
CA SER A 356 16.96 -8.65 36.89
C SER A 356 18.28 -9.06 37.54
N MET A 357 19.27 -8.14 37.63
CA MET A 357 20.58 -8.38 38.19
C MET A 357 20.78 -7.82 39.60
N LEU A 358 19.92 -6.90 40.04
CA LEU A 358 19.93 -6.33 41.38
C LEU A 358 19.07 -7.15 42.37
N LYS A 359 18.29 -8.13 41.88
CA LYS A 359 17.72 -9.20 42.66
C LYS A 359 18.68 -10.34 42.83
#